data_ad8251a1697e3be90c40f301f50d1f06
#
_entry.id   ad8251a1697e3be90c40f301f50d1f06
#
_cell.length_a   1.000
_cell.length_b   1.000
_cell.length_c   1.000
_cell.angle_alpha   90.00
_cell.angle_beta   90.00
_cell.angle_gamma   90.00
#
_symmetry.space_group_name_H-M   'P 1'
#
loop_
_entity.id
_entity.type
_entity.pdbx_description
1 polymer ?
#
loop_
_entity_poly.entity_id
_entity_poly.type
_entity_poly.pdbx_seq_one_letter_code
_entity_poly.pdbx_strand_id
1 'polypeptide(L)'
;MNKMRFLIMMMLAVLPAFSAYSQYRDSASYQELEDSENVASMKSHVRYLSSSFLEGRQAGSEGEKLAAEYVADVLKNSGVDVLSPSNGEIFGIMRENGDTITSRNVLGFVQGYDKNLRDRYIVIGARLDNLGSMVMTVDGQAREKIFYGANGNASGLAIMLELARMVQMNSIVFRRSVLFVAFGASKESYAGAWYFLNRSFSDVASIDAMINLDMLGTGYNGFYAYTSSNADMNALVKGLSGGLQPILPTITAAEPYPSDHRAFYSSEIPSVMFTTGRYPQHDTERDTQSIIDYEMMERELEYIYNFTEVLANTEAQLLFRPSDVPKRSADYDDVVSFYDCDQGPVFLHSSDPKDFLQKWVYQYLKYPAEAVRDGVQGKVMVDFVIEKDGKISDVRVVKGVSDELDAEAVRVVSASPKWKPGRVNGNRVRASLTIPVEFKLEKKGSKPSFGIKKY
;
A
#
# COMPACT_ATOMS: atom_id res chain seq x y z
N MET A 1 -65.43 -49.25 -4.68
CA MET A 1 -64.10 -49.50 -5.26
C MET A 1 -63.54 -48.27 -6.02
N ASN A 2 -64.32 -47.41 -6.62
CA ASN A 2 -63.81 -46.30 -7.46
C ASN A 2 -63.33 -45.06 -6.67
N LYS A 3 -63.83 -44.81 -5.47
CA LYS A 3 -63.38 -43.62 -4.66
C LYS A 3 -62.00 -43.82 -4.02
N MET A 4 -61.61 -45.03 -3.69
CA MET A 4 -60.32 -45.32 -3.08
C MET A 4 -59.17 -45.32 -4.11
N ARG A 5 -59.46 -45.67 -5.37
CA ARG A 5 -58.45 -45.59 -6.46
C ARG A 5 -58.14 -44.10 -6.85
N PHE A 6 -59.12 -43.21 -6.75
CA PHE A 6 -58.99 -41.82 -7.05
C PHE A 6 -58.14 -41.11 -5.96
N LEU A 7 -58.32 -41.50 -4.69
CA LEU A 7 -57.54 -40.96 -3.58
C LEU A 7 -56.04 -41.36 -3.63
N ILE A 8 -55.77 -42.63 -4.04
CA ILE A 8 -54.39 -43.09 -4.20
C ILE A 8 -53.71 -42.47 -5.42
N MET A 9 -54.46 -42.19 -6.49
CA MET A 9 -53.91 -41.50 -7.66
C MET A 9 -53.65 -40.02 -7.41
N MET A 10 -54.41 -39.38 -6.52
CA MET A 10 -54.17 -38.00 -6.08
C MET A 10 -52.98 -37.86 -5.11
N MET A 11 -52.74 -38.87 -4.24
CA MET A 11 -51.57 -38.95 -3.39
C MET A 11 -50.26 -39.19 -4.16
N LEU A 12 -50.31 -40.02 -5.22
CA LEU A 12 -49.15 -40.28 -6.07
C LEU A 12 -48.78 -39.12 -6.99
N ALA A 13 -49.70 -38.19 -7.30
CA ALA A 13 -49.43 -37.00 -8.09
C ALA A 13 -48.85 -35.82 -7.24
N VAL A 14 -49.05 -35.83 -5.91
CA VAL A 14 -48.54 -34.79 -5.02
C VAL A 14 -47.11 -35.08 -4.56
N LEU A 15 -46.70 -36.35 -4.47
CA LEU A 15 -45.33 -36.71 -4.06
C LEU A 15 -44.21 -36.21 -5.00
N PRO A 16 -44.35 -36.28 -6.34
CA PRO A 16 -43.31 -35.68 -7.18
C PRO A 16 -43.30 -34.14 -7.19
N ALA A 17 -44.43 -33.48 -6.90
CA ALA A 17 -44.47 -32.02 -6.79
C ALA A 17 -43.78 -31.52 -5.50
N PHE A 18 -43.90 -32.24 -4.41
CA PHE A 18 -43.18 -31.92 -3.16
C PHE A 18 -41.66 -32.18 -3.29
N SER A 19 -41.29 -33.26 -3.96
CA SER A 19 -39.89 -33.58 -4.25
C SER A 19 -39.27 -32.59 -5.21
N ALA A 20 -39.99 -32.11 -6.24
CA ALA A 20 -39.54 -31.07 -7.15
C ALA A 20 -39.45 -29.69 -6.48
N TYR A 21 -40.36 -29.41 -5.52
CA TYR A 21 -40.31 -28.15 -4.76
C TYR A 21 -39.16 -28.12 -3.72
N SER A 22 -38.81 -29.26 -3.16
CA SER A 22 -37.63 -29.42 -2.29
C SER A 22 -36.34 -29.32 -3.09
N GLN A 23 -36.26 -29.95 -4.25
CA GLN A 23 -35.05 -29.78 -5.12
C GLN A 23 -34.88 -28.36 -5.67
N TYR A 24 -35.99 -27.63 -5.88
CA TYR A 24 -35.92 -26.25 -6.34
C TYR A 24 -35.51 -25.24 -5.23
N ARG A 25 -35.68 -25.61 -3.95
CA ARG A 25 -35.25 -24.84 -2.80
C ARG A 25 -33.76 -25.05 -2.46
N ASP A 26 -33.23 -26.25 -2.72
CA ASP A 26 -31.82 -26.57 -2.50
C ASP A 26 -30.92 -26.08 -3.66
N SER A 27 -31.49 -25.78 -4.83
CA SER A 27 -30.71 -25.21 -5.95
C SER A 27 -30.57 -23.69 -5.91
N ALA A 28 -31.16 -23.03 -4.93
CA ALA A 28 -30.93 -21.63 -4.60
C ALA A 28 -29.97 -21.47 -3.41
N SER A 29 -29.15 -22.48 -3.11
CA SER A 29 -27.96 -22.24 -2.32
C SER A 29 -27.08 -21.27 -3.12
N TYR A 30 -26.75 -20.13 -2.53
CA TYR A 30 -25.68 -19.26 -3.00
C TYR A 30 -24.49 -20.15 -3.32
N GLN A 31 -24.22 -20.40 -4.59
CA GLN A 31 -22.91 -20.84 -4.99
C GLN A 31 -22.00 -19.68 -4.59
N GLU A 32 -21.20 -19.89 -3.56
CA GLU A 32 -20.07 -18.99 -3.31
C GLU A 32 -19.35 -18.90 -4.66
N LEU A 33 -19.31 -17.70 -5.23
CA LEU A 33 -18.56 -17.48 -6.46
C LEU A 33 -17.11 -17.85 -6.12
N GLU A 34 -16.58 -18.86 -6.80
CA GLU A 34 -15.17 -19.18 -6.65
C GLU A 34 -14.34 -17.95 -7.01
N ASP A 35 -13.24 -17.73 -6.28
CA ASP A 35 -12.27 -16.69 -6.61
C ASP A 35 -11.86 -16.84 -8.09
N SER A 36 -11.66 -15.72 -8.77
CA SER A 36 -11.02 -15.75 -10.07
C SER A 36 -9.60 -16.32 -9.96
N GLU A 37 -9.04 -16.79 -11.07
CA GLU A 37 -7.67 -17.31 -11.11
C GLU A 37 -6.67 -16.25 -10.57
N ASN A 38 -6.82 -14.99 -10.97
CA ASN A 38 -5.97 -13.90 -10.51
C ASN A 38 -6.11 -13.67 -8.99
N VAL A 39 -7.34 -13.66 -8.46
CA VAL A 39 -7.59 -13.50 -7.03
C VAL A 39 -6.99 -14.66 -6.24
N ALA A 40 -7.21 -15.90 -6.66
CA ALA A 40 -6.67 -17.09 -6.00
C ALA A 40 -5.14 -17.11 -5.97
N SER A 41 -4.52 -16.71 -7.09
CA SER A 41 -3.07 -16.61 -7.21
C SER A 41 -2.51 -15.49 -6.33
N MET A 42 -3.06 -14.27 -6.39
CA MET A 42 -2.64 -13.16 -5.54
C MET A 42 -2.80 -13.47 -4.04
N LYS A 43 -3.88 -14.16 -3.65
CA LYS A 43 -4.05 -14.67 -2.27
C LYS A 43 -2.88 -15.58 -1.87
N SER A 44 -2.46 -16.47 -2.75
CA SER A 44 -1.34 -17.38 -2.51
C SER A 44 -0.01 -16.63 -2.38
N HIS A 45 0.25 -15.66 -3.25
CA HIS A 45 1.44 -14.82 -3.21
C HIS A 45 1.52 -14.01 -1.91
N VAL A 46 0.45 -13.29 -1.57
CA VAL A 46 0.42 -12.48 -0.32
C VAL A 46 0.57 -13.37 0.90
N ARG A 47 -0.12 -14.55 0.94
CA ARG A 47 -0.01 -15.49 2.06
C ARG A 47 1.43 -15.95 2.28
N TYR A 48 2.14 -16.32 1.22
CA TYR A 48 3.53 -16.75 1.34
C TYR A 48 4.44 -15.58 1.75
N LEU A 49 4.38 -14.48 0.98
CA LEU A 49 5.27 -13.34 1.16
C LEU A 49 5.07 -12.61 2.50
N SER A 50 3.87 -12.67 3.11
CA SER A 50 3.61 -12.12 4.44
C SER A 50 3.51 -13.18 5.54
N SER A 51 4.07 -14.38 5.32
CA SER A 51 4.09 -15.43 6.33
C SER A 51 5.13 -15.15 7.42
N SER A 52 4.91 -15.72 8.62
CA SER A 52 5.89 -15.70 9.71
C SER A 52 7.18 -16.40 9.35
N PHE A 53 7.14 -17.35 8.39
CA PHE A 53 8.30 -18.09 7.90
C PHE A 53 9.36 -17.17 7.28
N LEU A 54 8.96 -16.04 6.69
CA LEU A 54 9.86 -15.06 6.10
C LEU A 54 10.30 -13.96 7.09
N GLU A 55 9.90 -14.06 8.36
CA GLU A 55 10.36 -13.17 9.45
C GLU A 55 10.28 -11.67 9.10
N GLY A 56 9.31 -11.29 8.24
CA GLY A 56 9.11 -9.91 7.80
C GLY A 56 10.12 -9.40 6.77
N ARG A 57 10.89 -10.27 6.11
CA ARG A 57 11.72 -9.99 4.91
C ARG A 57 12.68 -8.80 5.07
N GLN A 58 13.36 -8.67 6.22
CA GLN A 58 14.34 -7.59 6.39
C GLN A 58 15.48 -7.72 5.39
N ALA A 59 15.94 -6.59 4.83
CA ALA A 59 17.09 -6.56 3.94
C ALA A 59 18.30 -7.27 4.56
N GLY A 60 18.86 -8.24 3.84
CA GLY A 60 19.98 -9.07 4.29
C GLY A 60 19.62 -10.29 5.13
N SER A 61 18.33 -10.49 5.46
CA SER A 61 17.88 -11.66 6.23
C SER A 61 17.67 -12.89 5.35
N GLU A 62 17.57 -14.05 5.99
CA GLU A 62 17.17 -15.29 5.29
C GLU A 62 15.74 -15.17 4.75
N GLY A 63 14.85 -14.44 5.44
CA GLY A 63 13.49 -14.19 4.97
C GLY A 63 13.43 -13.40 3.65
N GLU A 64 14.31 -12.40 3.47
CA GLU A 64 14.44 -11.70 2.17
C GLU A 64 14.96 -12.67 1.09
N LYS A 65 15.95 -13.51 1.39
CA LYS A 65 16.49 -14.48 0.44
C LYS A 65 15.42 -15.47 -0.02
N LEU A 66 14.67 -16.04 0.91
CA LEU A 66 13.57 -16.97 0.60
C LEU A 66 12.46 -16.28 -0.20
N ALA A 67 12.17 -15.01 0.07
CA ALA A 67 11.23 -14.22 -0.73
C ALA A 67 11.75 -14.02 -2.16
N ALA A 68 13.04 -13.76 -2.33
CA ALA A 68 13.66 -13.63 -3.65
C ALA A 68 13.63 -14.93 -4.45
N GLU A 69 13.95 -16.06 -3.80
CA GLU A 69 13.86 -17.40 -4.41
C GLU A 69 12.42 -17.69 -4.86
N TYR A 70 11.44 -17.39 -4.02
CA TYR A 70 10.03 -17.53 -4.36
C TYR A 70 9.63 -16.69 -5.57
N VAL A 71 10.00 -15.41 -5.60
CA VAL A 71 9.70 -14.51 -6.73
C VAL A 71 10.34 -15.02 -8.02
N ALA A 72 11.61 -15.46 -7.97
CA ALA A 72 12.31 -16.02 -9.13
C ALA A 72 11.63 -17.30 -9.66
N ASP A 73 11.21 -18.18 -8.76
CA ASP A 73 10.51 -19.43 -9.13
C ASP A 73 9.14 -19.16 -9.76
N VAL A 74 8.38 -18.21 -9.21
CA VAL A 74 7.07 -17.83 -9.77
C VAL A 74 7.23 -17.23 -11.18
N LEU A 75 8.17 -16.30 -11.37
CA LEU A 75 8.47 -15.72 -12.67
C LEU A 75 8.84 -16.81 -13.69
N LYS A 76 9.75 -17.70 -13.33
CA LYS A 76 10.19 -18.82 -14.17
C LYS A 76 9.04 -19.76 -14.53
N ASN A 77 8.21 -20.12 -13.56
CA ASN A 77 7.07 -21.01 -13.78
C ASN A 77 5.99 -20.38 -14.65
N SER A 78 5.92 -19.05 -14.68
CA SER A 78 5.07 -18.26 -15.60
C SER A 78 5.66 -18.11 -17.00
N GLY A 79 6.85 -18.68 -17.28
CA GLY A 79 7.52 -18.60 -18.57
C GLY A 79 8.29 -17.29 -18.79
N VAL A 80 8.45 -16.46 -17.76
CA VAL A 80 9.25 -15.24 -17.81
C VAL A 80 10.73 -15.58 -17.74
N ASP A 81 11.57 -14.97 -18.56
CA ASP A 81 13.01 -15.16 -18.52
C ASP A 81 13.59 -14.49 -17.26
N VAL A 82 14.13 -15.30 -16.35
CA VAL A 82 14.77 -14.78 -15.11
C VAL A 82 16.23 -14.47 -15.39
N LEU A 83 16.60 -13.20 -15.35
CA LEU A 83 17.94 -12.71 -15.66
C LEU A 83 18.88 -12.75 -14.45
N SER A 84 18.35 -12.73 -13.23
CA SER A 84 19.13 -12.85 -11.99
C SER A 84 19.37 -14.33 -11.62
N PRO A 85 20.37 -14.64 -10.75
CA PRO A 85 20.44 -15.93 -10.08
C PRO A 85 19.13 -16.26 -9.33
N SER A 86 18.89 -17.55 -9.04
CA SER A 86 17.66 -18.02 -8.37
C SER A 86 17.41 -17.35 -7.00
N ASN A 87 18.47 -16.95 -6.30
CA ASN A 87 18.40 -16.23 -5.03
C ASN A 87 18.55 -14.70 -5.17
N GLY A 88 18.39 -14.17 -6.40
CA GLY A 88 18.54 -12.77 -6.73
C GLY A 88 19.97 -12.32 -7.03
N GLU A 89 20.10 -11.15 -7.63
CA GLU A 89 21.37 -10.46 -7.85
C GLU A 89 21.79 -9.75 -6.56
N ILE A 90 22.88 -10.22 -5.93
CA ILE A 90 23.33 -9.79 -4.60
C ILE A 90 24.16 -8.51 -4.70
N PHE A 91 23.92 -7.56 -3.82
CA PHE A 91 24.71 -6.34 -3.64
C PHE A 91 24.93 -5.98 -2.17
N GLY A 92 26.00 -5.24 -1.91
CA GLY A 92 26.34 -4.75 -0.57
C GLY A 92 25.90 -3.32 -0.34
N ILE A 93 25.44 -3.04 0.89
CA ILE A 93 25.05 -1.71 1.36
C ILE A 93 25.88 -1.39 2.60
N MET A 94 26.65 -0.32 2.54
CA MET A 94 27.37 0.18 3.70
C MET A 94 26.48 1.15 4.48
N ARG A 95 26.20 0.85 5.74
CA ARG A 95 25.43 1.68 6.66
C ARG A 95 26.29 2.79 7.27
N GLU A 96 25.68 3.82 7.79
CA GLU A 96 26.37 4.96 8.44
C GLU A 96 27.25 4.54 9.62
N ASN A 97 26.91 3.48 10.31
CA ASN A 97 27.72 2.91 11.41
C ASN A 97 28.96 2.11 10.94
N GLY A 98 29.17 1.99 9.62
CA GLY A 98 30.27 1.24 9.02
C GLY A 98 29.97 -0.25 8.76
N ASP A 99 28.84 -0.77 9.22
CA ASP A 99 28.44 -2.15 8.93
C ASP A 99 28.01 -2.29 7.47
N THR A 100 28.24 -3.47 6.90
CA THR A 100 27.77 -3.81 5.56
C THR A 100 26.71 -4.90 5.64
N ILE A 101 25.54 -4.62 5.09
CA ILE A 101 24.50 -5.63 4.84
C ILE A 101 24.49 -6.00 3.36
N THR A 102 24.03 -7.21 3.06
CA THR A 102 23.79 -7.64 1.67
C THR A 102 22.31 -7.72 1.41
N SER A 103 21.88 -7.27 0.24
CA SER A 103 20.52 -7.43 -0.24
C SER A 103 20.52 -7.91 -1.69
N ARG A 104 19.36 -8.01 -2.31
CA ARG A 104 19.24 -8.61 -3.65
C ARG A 104 18.08 -8.10 -4.45
N ASN A 105 18.25 -7.99 -5.76
CA ASN A 105 17.16 -7.76 -6.71
C ASN A 105 16.84 -9.05 -7.45
N VAL A 106 15.56 -9.26 -7.81
CA VAL A 106 15.15 -10.34 -8.72
C VAL A 106 14.66 -9.71 -10.01
N LEU A 107 15.20 -10.16 -11.14
CA LEU A 107 14.95 -9.59 -12.46
C LEU A 107 14.28 -10.63 -13.37
N GLY A 108 13.09 -10.29 -13.87
CA GLY A 108 12.36 -11.00 -14.91
C GLY A 108 12.32 -10.19 -16.20
N PHE A 109 12.26 -10.87 -17.33
CA PHE A 109 12.27 -10.23 -18.65
C PHE A 109 11.26 -10.87 -19.60
N VAL A 110 10.51 -10.04 -20.29
CA VAL A 110 9.63 -10.42 -21.40
C VAL A 110 10.00 -9.60 -22.62
N GLN A 111 10.41 -10.26 -23.69
CA GLN A 111 10.83 -9.59 -24.91
C GLN A 111 9.64 -9.06 -25.71
N GLY A 112 9.73 -7.80 -26.13
CA GLY A 112 8.79 -7.19 -27.06
C GLY A 112 8.91 -7.73 -28.48
N TYR A 113 7.79 -7.71 -29.24
CA TYR A 113 7.79 -8.27 -30.61
C TYR A 113 8.31 -7.33 -31.69
N ASP A 114 8.30 -6.00 -31.45
CA ASP A 114 8.66 -5.01 -32.48
C ASP A 114 10.16 -4.85 -32.59
N LYS A 115 10.70 -5.09 -33.77
CA LYS A 115 12.14 -5.06 -34.05
C LYS A 115 12.80 -3.70 -33.79
N ASN A 116 12.01 -2.61 -33.83
CA ASN A 116 12.52 -1.25 -33.59
C ASN A 116 12.37 -0.81 -32.14
N LEU A 117 11.45 -1.43 -31.37
CA LEU A 117 11.11 -1.03 -30.00
C LEU A 117 11.46 -2.08 -28.95
N ARG A 118 11.75 -3.33 -29.32
CA ARG A 118 12.09 -4.40 -28.35
C ARG A 118 13.35 -4.15 -27.52
N ASP A 119 14.24 -3.28 -28.02
CA ASP A 119 15.45 -2.87 -27.30
C ASP A 119 15.21 -1.58 -26.47
N ARG A 120 13.93 -1.18 -26.32
CA ARG A 120 13.44 -0.15 -25.42
C ARG A 120 12.65 -0.84 -24.31
N TYR A 121 12.83 -0.38 -23.07
CA TYR A 121 12.37 -1.11 -21.89
C TYR A 121 11.37 -0.32 -21.06
N ILE A 122 10.36 -1.02 -20.59
CA ILE A 122 9.51 -0.56 -19.49
C ILE A 122 9.92 -1.37 -18.26
N VAL A 123 10.28 -0.69 -17.18
CA VAL A 123 10.58 -1.32 -15.91
C VAL A 123 9.33 -1.32 -15.04
N ILE A 124 8.95 -2.49 -14.52
CA ILE A 124 7.88 -2.65 -13.54
C ILE A 124 8.52 -3.14 -12.25
N GLY A 125 8.44 -2.33 -11.21
CA GLY A 125 9.13 -2.57 -9.96
C GLY A 125 8.20 -2.68 -8.76
N ALA A 126 8.56 -3.56 -7.82
CA ALA A 126 7.94 -3.67 -6.53
C ALA A 126 8.98 -3.96 -5.45
N ARG A 127 8.78 -3.43 -4.24
CA ARG A 127 9.69 -3.63 -3.11
C ARG A 127 9.62 -5.07 -2.59
N LEU A 128 10.78 -5.72 -2.46
CA LEU A 128 10.93 -7.09 -1.95
C LEU A 128 11.01 -7.13 -0.42
N ASP A 129 11.82 -6.25 0.16
CA ASP A 129 12.10 -6.20 1.60
C ASP A 129 11.01 -5.49 2.40
N ASN A 130 11.05 -5.72 3.71
CA ASN A 130 10.26 -4.99 4.69
C ASN A 130 11.05 -4.85 6.01
N LEU A 131 10.39 -4.56 7.13
CA LEU A 131 11.03 -4.19 8.39
C LEU A 131 11.62 -5.37 9.17
N GLY A 132 11.29 -6.61 8.84
CA GLY A 132 11.80 -7.79 9.54
C GLY A 132 11.06 -8.10 10.84
N SER A 133 11.79 -8.62 11.81
CA SER A 133 11.31 -8.88 13.16
C SER A 133 12.17 -8.18 14.21
N MET A 134 11.61 -7.97 15.38
CA MET A 134 12.33 -7.45 16.55
C MET A 134 11.88 -8.14 17.83
N VAL A 135 12.81 -8.33 18.75
CA VAL A 135 12.49 -8.84 20.09
C VAL A 135 12.25 -7.65 21.02
N MET A 136 11.08 -7.64 21.65
CA MET A 136 10.68 -6.63 22.64
C MET A 136 10.48 -7.29 23.99
N THR A 137 10.84 -6.60 25.06
CA THR A 137 10.52 -7.05 26.43
C THR A 137 9.18 -6.43 26.84
N VAL A 138 8.16 -7.27 27.00
CA VAL A 138 6.83 -6.86 27.49
C VAL A 138 6.59 -7.60 28.80
N ASP A 139 6.32 -6.86 29.88
CA ASP A 139 6.10 -7.41 31.23
C ASP A 139 7.22 -8.36 31.70
N GLY A 140 8.49 -8.04 31.34
CA GLY A 140 9.66 -8.83 31.71
C GLY A 140 9.87 -10.10 30.89
N GLN A 141 9.02 -10.37 29.89
CA GLN A 141 9.16 -11.49 28.96
C GLN A 141 9.58 -11.01 27.57
N ALA A 142 10.53 -11.72 26.96
CA ALA A 142 10.92 -11.49 25.58
C ALA A 142 9.78 -11.94 24.65
N ARG A 143 9.31 -11.03 23.80
CA ARG A 143 8.29 -11.30 22.78
C ARG A 143 8.80 -10.87 21.43
N GLU A 144 8.78 -11.77 20.47
CA GLU A 144 9.08 -11.46 19.09
C GLU A 144 7.89 -10.74 18.44
N LYS A 145 8.19 -9.68 17.70
CA LYS A 145 7.27 -8.90 16.92
C LYS A 145 7.70 -8.96 15.47
N ILE A 146 6.85 -9.55 14.60
CA ILE A 146 7.11 -9.67 13.17
C ILE A 146 6.31 -8.60 12.42
N PHE A 147 6.97 -7.88 11.52
CA PHE A 147 6.35 -6.94 10.59
C PHE A 147 6.05 -7.67 9.28
N TYR A 148 4.87 -8.26 9.17
CA TYR A 148 4.51 -9.15 8.06
C TYR A 148 4.54 -8.47 6.69
N GLY A 149 4.12 -7.19 6.61
CA GLY A 149 4.15 -6.41 5.39
C GLY A 149 3.27 -6.99 4.28
N ALA A 150 2.03 -7.35 4.61
CA ALA A 150 1.10 -7.90 3.63
C ALA A 150 0.72 -6.85 2.57
N ASN A 151 0.33 -5.65 3.01
CA ASN A 151 0.16 -4.53 2.09
C ASN A 151 1.48 -3.78 1.84
N GLY A 152 2.41 -3.84 2.75
CA GLY A 152 3.68 -3.13 2.62
C GLY A 152 4.95 -4.00 2.50
N ASN A 153 5.21 -4.78 1.39
CA ASN A 153 4.66 -4.63 0.05
C ASN A 153 4.39 -6.00 -0.63
N ALA A 154 3.92 -7.03 0.10
CA ALA A 154 3.57 -8.29 -0.54
C ALA A 154 2.42 -8.12 -1.56
N SER A 155 1.52 -7.14 -1.38
CA SER A 155 0.47 -6.80 -2.34
C SER A 155 1.03 -6.32 -3.68
N GLY A 156 1.97 -5.37 -3.66
CA GLY A 156 2.62 -4.90 -4.89
C GLY A 156 3.42 -5.98 -5.60
N LEU A 157 4.11 -6.86 -4.84
CA LEU A 157 4.79 -8.03 -5.41
C LEU A 157 3.81 -9.01 -6.04
N ALA A 158 2.66 -9.27 -5.40
CA ALA A 158 1.63 -10.17 -5.94
C ALA A 158 1.06 -9.64 -7.26
N ILE A 159 0.74 -8.35 -7.35
CA ILE A 159 0.32 -7.71 -8.60
C ILE A 159 1.43 -7.79 -9.65
N MET A 160 2.69 -7.53 -9.29
CA MET A 160 3.81 -7.61 -10.22
C MET A 160 3.95 -9.02 -10.81
N LEU A 161 3.81 -10.06 -10.00
CA LEU A 161 3.94 -11.45 -10.45
C LEU A 161 2.81 -11.85 -11.40
N GLU A 162 1.55 -11.49 -11.08
CA GLU A 162 0.43 -11.74 -11.97
C GLU A 162 0.51 -10.90 -13.26
N LEU A 163 0.94 -9.66 -13.16
CA LEU A 163 1.18 -8.81 -14.33
C LEU A 163 2.27 -9.43 -15.23
N ALA A 164 3.34 -9.97 -14.65
CA ALA A 164 4.39 -10.65 -15.41
C ALA A 164 3.87 -11.89 -16.15
N ARG A 165 3.02 -12.70 -15.50
CA ARG A 165 2.33 -13.83 -16.12
C ARG A 165 1.44 -13.38 -17.28
N MET A 166 0.62 -12.35 -17.08
CA MET A 166 -0.29 -11.82 -18.12
C MET A 166 0.47 -11.25 -19.30
N VAL A 167 1.53 -10.47 -19.07
CA VAL A 167 2.39 -9.91 -20.13
C VAL A 167 3.09 -11.02 -20.89
N GLN A 168 3.62 -12.04 -20.22
CA GLN A 168 4.25 -13.18 -20.87
C GLN A 168 3.26 -13.97 -21.75
N MET A 169 2.07 -14.23 -21.24
CA MET A 169 1.03 -14.95 -22.00
C MET A 169 0.59 -14.18 -23.26
N ASN A 170 0.63 -12.85 -23.20
CA ASN A 170 0.21 -11.95 -24.27
C ASN A 170 1.37 -11.18 -24.89
N SER A 171 2.60 -11.72 -24.84
CA SER A 171 3.81 -11.00 -25.29
C SER A 171 3.75 -10.48 -26.73
N ILE A 172 2.93 -11.11 -27.57
CA ILE A 172 2.71 -10.70 -28.97
C ILE A 172 1.98 -9.36 -29.15
N VAL A 173 1.43 -8.76 -28.09
CA VAL A 173 0.80 -7.44 -28.18
C VAL A 173 1.67 -6.32 -27.58
N PHE A 174 2.83 -6.65 -26.98
CA PHE A 174 3.75 -5.68 -26.40
C PHE A 174 4.90 -5.38 -27.37
N ARG A 175 4.99 -4.16 -27.87
CA ARG A 175 6.05 -3.75 -28.81
C ARG A 175 7.39 -3.60 -28.11
N ARG A 176 7.41 -2.94 -26.94
CA ARG A 176 8.59 -2.79 -26.07
C ARG A 176 8.76 -4.00 -25.17
N SER A 177 9.99 -4.25 -24.80
CA SER A 177 10.30 -5.24 -23.78
C SER A 177 9.93 -4.74 -22.38
N VAL A 178 9.57 -5.68 -21.51
CA VAL A 178 9.18 -5.39 -20.12
C VAL A 178 10.14 -6.09 -19.17
N LEU A 179 10.72 -5.32 -18.24
CA LEU A 179 11.54 -5.80 -17.14
C LEU A 179 10.74 -5.74 -15.85
N PHE A 180 10.65 -6.86 -15.14
CA PHE A 180 10.05 -6.99 -13.82
C PHE A 180 11.15 -7.05 -12.77
N VAL A 181 11.12 -6.15 -11.80
CA VAL A 181 12.19 -6.07 -10.81
C VAL A 181 11.61 -6.04 -9.40
N ALA A 182 11.88 -7.10 -8.62
CA ALA A 182 11.66 -7.06 -7.19
C ALA A 182 12.90 -6.42 -6.53
N PHE A 183 12.75 -5.18 -6.05
CA PHE A 183 13.84 -4.40 -5.45
C PHE A 183 14.05 -4.76 -3.98
N GLY A 184 15.26 -5.21 -3.64
CA GLY A 184 15.67 -5.38 -2.25
C GLY A 184 16.17 -4.08 -1.64
N ALA A 185 16.22 -4.07 -0.32
CA ALA A 185 16.69 -2.93 0.48
C ALA A 185 16.05 -1.58 0.11
N SER A 186 14.78 -1.59 -0.24
CA SER A 186 14.02 -0.35 -0.45
C SER A 186 13.86 0.44 0.85
N LYS A 187 13.80 -0.25 2.00
CA LYS A 187 13.82 0.39 3.33
C LYS A 187 15.19 1.01 3.68
N GLU A 188 16.24 0.68 2.97
CA GLU A 188 17.59 1.26 3.07
C GLU A 188 17.81 2.29 1.92
N SER A 189 16.97 3.31 1.87
CA SER A 189 17.04 4.41 0.90
C SER A 189 16.99 3.98 -0.58
N TYR A 190 16.16 2.97 -0.88
CA TYR A 190 15.93 2.45 -2.25
C TYR A 190 17.20 1.87 -2.88
N ALA A 191 18.07 1.28 -2.06
CA ALA A 191 19.39 0.83 -2.51
C ALA A 191 19.34 -0.16 -3.67
N GLY A 192 18.31 -1.05 -3.72
CA GLY A 192 18.10 -1.97 -4.82
C GLY A 192 17.80 -1.28 -6.14
N ALA A 193 16.95 -0.26 -6.14
CA ALA A 193 16.65 0.53 -7.34
C ALA A 193 17.87 1.31 -7.82
N TRP A 194 18.65 1.92 -6.91
CA TRP A 194 19.92 2.57 -7.25
C TRP A 194 20.95 1.59 -7.78
N TYR A 195 21.06 0.39 -7.18
CA TYR A 195 21.96 -0.65 -7.66
C TYR A 195 21.58 -1.10 -9.07
N PHE A 196 20.28 -1.32 -9.32
CA PHE A 196 19.77 -1.67 -10.65
C PHE A 196 20.20 -0.65 -11.71
N LEU A 197 19.96 0.63 -11.48
CA LEU A 197 20.29 1.69 -12.45
C LEU A 197 21.79 1.92 -12.64
N ASN A 198 22.61 1.68 -11.61
CA ASN A 198 24.04 2.02 -11.68
C ASN A 198 24.94 0.80 -11.97
N ARG A 199 24.44 -0.44 -11.80
CA ARG A 199 25.27 -1.65 -11.86
C ARG A 199 24.66 -2.80 -12.66
N SER A 200 23.36 -3.09 -12.44
CA SER A 200 22.72 -4.25 -13.09
C SER A 200 22.40 -3.95 -14.56
N PHE A 201 21.89 -2.77 -14.84
CA PHE A 201 21.41 -2.39 -16.16
C PHE A 201 22.38 -1.43 -16.84
N SER A 202 23.03 -1.89 -17.92
CA SER A 202 24.15 -1.16 -18.53
C SER A 202 23.73 0.02 -19.41
N ASP A 203 22.51 -0.03 -19.99
CA ASP A 203 22.00 1.00 -20.90
C ASP A 203 20.72 1.67 -20.33
N VAL A 204 20.89 2.47 -19.31
CA VAL A 204 19.81 3.23 -18.64
C VAL A 204 19.04 4.12 -19.62
N ALA A 205 19.68 4.62 -20.67
CA ALA A 205 19.05 5.44 -21.70
C ALA A 205 18.02 4.68 -22.56
N SER A 206 18.05 3.35 -22.54
CA SER A 206 17.07 2.52 -23.21
C SER A 206 15.79 2.28 -22.38
N ILE A 207 15.75 2.72 -21.11
CA ILE A 207 14.55 2.66 -20.27
C ILE A 207 13.64 3.84 -20.62
N ASP A 208 12.47 3.55 -21.19
CA ASP A 208 11.49 4.57 -21.57
C ASP A 208 10.61 5.02 -20.41
N ALA A 209 10.32 4.11 -19.48
CA ALA A 209 9.48 4.42 -18.33
C ALA A 209 9.63 3.38 -17.20
N MET A 210 9.22 3.81 -15.99
CA MET A 210 9.12 2.94 -14.82
C MET A 210 7.72 2.99 -14.21
N ILE A 211 7.17 1.82 -13.90
CA ILE A 211 5.94 1.62 -13.14
C ILE A 211 6.32 1.05 -11.79
N ASN A 212 6.08 1.79 -10.72
CA ASN A 212 6.32 1.35 -9.34
C ASN A 212 5.01 0.88 -8.69
N LEU A 213 4.99 -0.34 -8.16
CA LEU A 213 3.86 -0.97 -7.51
C LEU A 213 4.12 -1.03 -6.00
N ASP A 214 3.42 -0.20 -5.24
CA ASP A 214 3.66 -0.14 -3.80
C ASP A 214 2.37 0.09 -3.01
N MET A 215 2.08 -0.84 -2.08
CA MET A 215 0.91 -0.82 -1.19
C MET A 215 -0.43 -0.76 -1.97
N LEU A 216 -0.73 -1.83 -2.70
CA LEU A 216 -1.90 -1.96 -3.57
C LEU A 216 -2.97 -2.92 -3.00
N GLY A 217 -3.00 -3.16 -1.69
CA GLY A 217 -3.84 -4.22 -1.12
C GLY A 217 -5.02 -3.77 -0.29
N THR A 218 -5.18 -2.49 0.04
CA THR A 218 -6.23 -2.12 1.02
C THR A 218 -7.41 -1.34 0.43
N GLY A 219 -7.24 -0.66 -0.69
CA GLY A 219 -8.29 0.22 -1.23
C GLY A 219 -8.83 1.28 -0.26
N TYR A 220 -8.22 1.41 0.91
CA TYR A 220 -8.74 2.16 2.07
C TYR A 220 -8.92 3.65 1.76
N ASN A 221 -7.98 4.24 1.03
CA ASN A 221 -7.99 5.67 0.67
C ASN A 221 -8.29 5.90 -0.82
N GLY A 222 -8.51 4.85 -1.60
CA GLY A 222 -8.68 4.90 -3.04
C GLY A 222 -7.46 4.37 -3.81
N PHE A 223 -7.47 4.53 -5.12
CA PHE A 223 -6.38 4.14 -6.02
C PHE A 223 -5.77 5.38 -6.65
N TYR A 224 -4.44 5.52 -6.59
CA TYR A 224 -3.71 6.71 -6.99
C TYR A 224 -2.63 6.40 -8.03
N ALA A 225 -2.42 7.34 -8.95
CA ALA A 225 -1.28 7.40 -9.85
C ALA A 225 -0.46 8.66 -9.54
N TYR A 226 0.73 8.49 -8.99
CA TYR A 226 1.70 9.54 -8.79
C TYR A 226 2.74 9.51 -9.91
N THR A 227 2.76 10.52 -10.76
CA THR A 227 3.60 10.59 -11.96
C THR A 227 4.76 11.57 -11.83
N SER A 228 5.04 12.05 -10.63
CA SER A 228 6.00 13.16 -10.41
C SER A 228 5.69 14.37 -11.29
N SER A 229 4.41 14.61 -11.57
CA SER A 229 3.90 15.65 -12.48
C SER A 229 4.46 15.57 -13.91
N ASN A 230 4.95 14.41 -14.35
CA ASN A 230 5.40 14.22 -15.73
C ASN A 230 4.22 14.38 -16.71
N ALA A 231 4.33 15.32 -17.65
CA ALA A 231 3.22 15.67 -18.56
C ALA A 231 2.82 14.51 -19.47
N ASP A 232 3.79 13.79 -20.01
CA ASP A 232 3.54 12.66 -20.94
C ASP A 232 2.88 11.50 -20.19
N MET A 233 3.36 11.18 -18.97
CA MET A 233 2.79 10.15 -18.13
C MET A 233 1.36 10.50 -17.68
N ASN A 234 1.11 11.76 -17.31
CA ASN A 234 -0.23 12.25 -16.99
C ASN A 234 -1.18 12.14 -18.19
N ALA A 235 -0.70 12.41 -19.40
CA ALA A 235 -1.49 12.29 -20.62
C ALA A 235 -1.91 10.83 -20.88
N LEU A 236 -1.00 9.87 -20.65
CA LEU A 236 -1.30 8.44 -20.79
C LEU A 236 -2.36 7.98 -19.77
N VAL A 237 -2.20 8.31 -18.49
CA VAL A 237 -3.19 7.97 -17.45
C VAL A 237 -4.56 8.57 -17.77
N LYS A 238 -4.61 9.83 -18.19
CA LYS A 238 -5.86 10.49 -18.60
C LYS A 238 -6.45 9.89 -19.88
N GLY A 239 -5.61 9.55 -20.85
CA GLY A 239 -6.03 8.93 -22.11
C GLY A 239 -6.72 7.59 -21.87
N LEU A 240 -6.15 6.76 -21.01
CA LEU A 240 -6.72 5.46 -20.65
C LEU A 240 -8.04 5.62 -19.89
N SER A 241 -8.18 6.68 -19.09
CA SER A 241 -9.41 6.98 -18.34
C SER A 241 -10.61 7.37 -19.24
N GLY A 242 -10.37 7.65 -20.52
CA GLY A 242 -11.44 7.90 -21.51
C GLY A 242 -12.11 6.62 -22.01
N GLY A 243 -11.56 5.45 -21.75
CA GLY A 243 -12.09 4.13 -22.09
C GLY A 243 -12.82 3.47 -20.90
N LEU A 244 -13.43 2.31 -21.17
CA LEU A 244 -14.00 1.48 -20.11
C LEU A 244 -12.84 0.80 -19.33
N GLN A 245 -12.73 1.11 -18.05
CA GLN A 245 -11.72 0.54 -17.14
C GLN A 245 -12.40 -0.01 -15.90
N PRO A 246 -11.84 -1.07 -15.28
CA PRO A 246 -12.41 -1.69 -14.07
C PRO A 246 -12.33 -0.75 -12.85
N ILE A 247 -11.32 0.10 -12.83
CA ILE A 247 -11.08 1.16 -11.83
C ILE A 247 -10.28 2.29 -12.46
N LEU A 248 -10.42 3.50 -11.94
CA LEU A 248 -9.64 4.66 -12.39
C LEU A 248 -8.79 5.20 -11.26
N PRO A 249 -7.47 5.41 -11.47
CA PRO A 249 -6.64 6.06 -10.48
C PRO A 249 -6.90 7.56 -10.43
N THR A 250 -6.83 8.14 -9.24
CA THR A 250 -6.73 9.57 -9.05
C THR A 250 -5.28 10.00 -9.29
N ILE A 251 -5.06 10.89 -10.26
CA ILE A 251 -3.73 11.48 -10.48
C ILE A 251 -3.43 12.45 -9.34
N THR A 252 -2.35 12.22 -8.62
CA THR A 252 -1.89 13.12 -7.54
C THR A 252 -0.60 13.82 -7.92
N ALA A 253 -0.53 15.13 -7.65
CA ALA A 253 0.68 15.93 -7.81
C ALA A 253 1.61 15.82 -6.59
N ALA A 254 1.05 15.54 -5.40
CA ALA A 254 1.82 15.31 -4.20
C ALA A 254 2.25 13.83 -4.13
N GLU A 255 3.53 13.59 -3.84
CA GLU A 255 4.04 12.25 -3.60
C GLU A 255 3.40 11.67 -2.33
N PRO A 256 2.66 10.54 -2.41
CA PRO A 256 2.00 9.97 -1.23
C PRO A 256 3.00 9.55 -0.14
N TYR A 257 4.13 9.01 -0.56
CA TYR A 257 5.31 8.66 0.24
C TYR A 257 6.45 8.27 -0.69
N PRO A 258 7.71 8.36 -0.22
CA PRO A 258 8.87 8.00 -1.03
C PRO A 258 8.97 6.47 -1.23
N SER A 259 9.31 6.03 -2.45
CA SER A 259 9.49 4.64 -2.84
C SER A 259 10.54 4.51 -3.97
N ASP A 260 10.72 3.31 -4.53
CA ASP A 260 11.77 2.99 -5.51
C ASP A 260 11.72 3.84 -6.80
N HIS A 261 10.56 4.40 -7.16
CA HIS A 261 10.41 5.34 -8.29
C HIS A 261 11.33 6.56 -8.19
N ARG A 262 11.75 6.95 -6.96
CA ARG A 262 12.66 8.10 -6.78
C ARG A 262 14.02 7.91 -7.43
N ALA A 263 14.56 6.69 -7.45
CA ALA A 263 15.82 6.42 -8.12
C ALA A 263 15.71 6.66 -9.63
N PHE A 264 14.59 6.25 -10.23
CA PHE A 264 14.30 6.46 -11.65
C PHE A 264 14.03 7.93 -11.96
N TYR A 265 13.22 8.59 -11.16
CA TYR A 265 12.98 10.03 -11.29
C TYR A 265 14.28 10.85 -11.22
N SER A 266 15.16 10.51 -10.27
CA SER A 266 16.48 11.19 -10.15
C SER A 266 17.42 10.89 -11.30
N SER A 267 17.17 9.83 -12.05
CA SER A 267 17.88 9.44 -13.29
C SER A 267 17.17 9.95 -14.55
N GLU A 268 16.24 10.90 -14.42
CA GLU A 268 15.47 11.51 -15.51
C GLU A 268 14.64 10.50 -16.33
N ILE A 269 14.18 9.41 -15.69
CA ILE A 269 13.31 8.41 -16.32
C ILE A 269 11.85 8.71 -15.92
N PRO A 270 10.94 8.88 -16.91
CA PRO A 270 9.51 9.02 -16.64
C PRO A 270 8.98 7.88 -15.78
N SER A 271 8.37 8.18 -14.65
CA SER A 271 7.90 7.15 -13.71
C SER A 271 6.49 7.42 -13.23
N VAL A 272 5.77 6.35 -12.93
CA VAL A 272 4.49 6.39 -12.24
C VAL A 272 4.51 5.42 -11.06
N MET A 273 4.05 5.85 -9.90
CA MET A 273 3.77 4.98 -8.77
C MET A 273 2.26 4.77 -8.67
N PHE A 274 1.83 3.51 -8.75
CA PHE A 274 0.49 3.10 -8.40
C PHE A 274 0.44 2.66 -6.95
N THR A 275 -0.55 3.16 -6.20
CA THR A 275 -0.68 2.88 -4.77
C THR A 275 -2.11 3.14 -4.28
N THR A 276 -2.49 2.48 -3.19
CA THR A 276 -3.71 2.82 -2.43
C THR A 276 -3.42 3.77 -1.27
N GLY A 277 -2.18 4.24 -1.15
CA GLY A 277 -1.77 5.19 -0.13
C GLY A 277 -1.48 4.55 1.23
N ARG A 278 -1.18 5.40 2.22
CA ARG A 278 -0.93 4.95 3.59
C ARG A 278 -2.21 4.47 4.26
N TYR A 279 -2.08 3.51 5.15
CA TYR A 279 -3.19 2.87 5.88
C TYR A 279 -2.80 2.70 7.37
N PRO A 280 -3.78 2.54 8.28
CA PRO A 280 -3.50 2.54 9.72
C PRO A 280 -2.57 1.43 10.23
N GLN A 281 -2.48 0.31 9.52
CA GLN A 281 -1.65 -0.84 9.87
C GLN A 281 -0.24 -0.77 9.29
N HIS A 282 0.06 0.24 8.45
CA HIS A 282 1.37 0.40 7.81
C HIS A 282 2.50 0.40 8.83
N ASP A 283 3.55 -0.37 8.53
CA ASP A 283 4.74 -0.55 9.38
C ASP A 283 4.41 -1.05 10.81
N THR A 284 3.35 -1.85 10.94
CA THR A 284 2.98 -2.52 12.20
C THR A 284 2.86 -4.04 12.03
N GLU A 285 2.83 -4.77 13.14
CA GLU A 285 2.55 -6.22 13.18
C GLU A 285 1.11 -6.58 12.71
N ARG A 286 0.24 -5.58 12.51
CA ARG A 286 -1.13 -5.77 12.05
C ARG A 286 -1.27 -5.69 10.53
N ASP A 287 -0.18 -5.43 9.82
CA ASP A 287 -0.13 -5.48 8.36
C ASP A 287 -0.07 -6.95 7.91
N THR A 288 -1.19 -7.63 8.00
CA THR A 288 -1.37 -9.06 7.71
C THR A 288 -2.32 -9.26 6.52
N GLN A 289 -2.35 -10.45 5.96
CA GLN A 289 -3.24 -10.80 4.84
C GLN A 289 -4.74 -10.52 5.10
N SER A 290 -5.16 -10.41 6.37
CA SER A 290 -6.57 -10.18 6.74
C SER A 290 -7.09 -8.77 6.39
N ILE A 291 -6.20 -7.82 6.09
CA ILE A 291 -6.58 -6.47 5.70
C ILE A 291 -6.62 -6.27 4.18
N ILE A 292 -6.30 -7.30 3.42
CA ILE A 292 -6.16 -7.21 1.96
C ILE A 292 -7.52 -7.39 1.28
N ASP A 293 -7.84 -6.46 0.39
CA ASP A 293 -8.99 -6.50 -0.51
C ASP A 293 -8.55 -7.04 -1.88
N TYR A 294 -8.68 -8.34 -2.06
CA TYR A 294 -8.21 -9.01 -3.27
C TYR A 294 -9.05 -8.72 -4.51
N GLU A 295 -10.34 -8.39 -4.35
CA GLU A 295 -11.19 -7.98 -5.47
C GLU A 295 -10.77 -6.60 -5.99
N MET A 296 -10.38 -5.70 -5.08
CA MET A 296 -9.83 -4.41 -5.45
C MET A 296 -8.48 -4.59 -6.15
N MET A 297 -7.60 -5.45 -5.62
CA MET A 297 -6.31 -5.77 -6.23
C MET A 297 -6.47 -6.31 -7.66
N GLU A 298 -7.51 -7.12 -7.95
CA GLU A 298 -7.77 -7.62 -9.29
C GLU A 298 -8.13 -6.49 -10.26
N ARG A 299 -8.97 -5.55 -9.83
CA ARG A 299 -9.32 -4.36 -10.65
C ARG A 299 -8.11 -3.46 -10.90
N GLU A 300 -7.25 -3.30 -9.90
CA GLU A 300 -6.00 -2.56 -10.02
C GLU A 300 -5.02 -3.27 -10.95
N LEU A 301 -4.87 -4.59 -10.85
CA LEU A 301 -4.06 -5.42 -11.76
C LEU A 301 -4.51 -5.24 -13.21
N GLU A 302 -5.82 -5.34 -13.48
CA GLU A 302 -6.37 -5.18 -14.82
C GLU A 302 -6.13 -3.78 -15.39
N TYR A 303 -6.33 -2.73 -14.57
CA TYR A 303 -5.99 -1.37 -14.98
C TYR A 303 -4.51 -1.21 -15.29
N ILE A 304 -3.62 -1.72 -14.41
CA ILE A 304 -2.17 -1.61 -14.58
C ILE A 304 -1.70 -2.41 -15.80
N TYR A 305 -2.33 -3.55 -16.09
CA TYR A 305 -2.08 -4.31 -17.32
C TYR A 305 -2.42 -3.48 -18.56
N ASN A 306 -3.63 -2.90 -18.62
CA ASN A 306 -4.07 -2.04 -19.73
C ASN A 306 -3.16 -0.82 -19.89
N PHE A 307 -2.73 -0.22 -18.78
CA PHE A 307 -1.78 0.89 -18.78
C PHE A 307 -0.40 0.47 -19.33
N THR A 308 0.08 -0.70 -18.92
CA THR A 308 1.36 -1.26 -19.40
C THR A 308 1.31 -1.53 -20.88
N GLU A 309 0.20 -2.08 -21.39
CA GLU A 309 0.01 -2.34 -22.82
C GLU A 309 0.03 -1.04 -23.62
N VAL A 310 -0.73 -0.02 -23.21
CA VAL A 310 -0.72 1.29 -23.86
C VAL A 310 0.67 1.90 -23.84
N LEU A 311 1.36 1.86 -22.70
CA LEU A 311 2.72 2.38 -22.54
C LEU A 311 3.73 1.66 -23.44
N ALA A 312 3.65 0.32 -23.52
CA ALA A 312 4.53 -0.49 -24.38
C ALA A 312 4.32 -0.23 -25.87
N ASN A 313 3.13 0.25 -26.26
CA ASN A 313 2.72 0.42 -27.66
C ASN A 313 2.75 1.87 -28.14
N THR A 314 3.07 2.85 -27.28
CA THR A 314 3.23 4.25 -27.73
C THR A 314 4.26 4.39 -28.82
N GLU A 315 3.95 5.17 -29.88
CA GLU A 315 4.90 5.44 -30.98
C GLU A 315 6.07 6.31 -30.49
N ALA A 316 5.76 7.37 -29.76
CA ALA A 316 6.76 8.30 -29.28
C ALA A 316 7.43 7.80 -27.99
N GLN A 317 8.71 8.05 -27.84
CA GLN A 317 9.39 7.93 -26.55
C GLN A 317 8.81 8.96 -25.57
N LEU A 318 8.49 8.51 -24.35
CA LEU A 318 8.15 9.44 -23.30
C LEU A 318 9.36 10.28 -22.93
N LEU A 319 9.13 11.56 -22.80
CA LEU A 319 10.17 12.49 -22.38
C LEU A 319 10.05 12.74 -20.87
N PHE A 320 11.19 12.78 -20.20
CA PHE A 320 11.25 13.29 -18.85
C PHE A 320 10.96 14.79 -18.88
N ARG A 321 9.70 15.12 -18.73
CA ARG A 321 9.20 16.49 -18.62
C ARG A 321 8.45 16.56 -17.30
N PRO A 322 9.15 16.69 -16.17
CA PRO A 322 8.46 17.14 -15.00
C PRO A 322 7.84 18.46 -15.45
N SER A 323 6.50 18.49 -15.62
CA SER A 323 5.83 19.76 -15.77
C SER A 323 6.45 20.57 -14.64
N ASP A 324 6.88 21.80 -14.92
CA ASP A 324 7.11 22.72 -13.86
C ASP A 324 5.88 22.60 -12.98
N VAL A 325 5.98 21.70 -11.97
CA VAL A 325 5.13 21.88 -10.79
C VAL A 325 5.43 23.32 -10.50
N PRO A 326 4.47 24.25 -10.70
CA PRO A 326 4.77 25.64 -10.49
C PRO A 326 5.47 25.63 -9.17
N LYS A 327 6.79 25.99 -9.14
CA LYS A 327 7.55 26.10 -7.88
C LYS A 327 6.54 26.74 -7.01
N ARG A 328 5.87 25.93 -6.16
CA ARG A 328 4.55 26.25 -5.60
C ARG A 328 4.58 27.72 -5.33
N SER A 329 3.88 28.50 -6.16
CA SER A 329 3.93 29.96 -6.08
C SER A 329 3.57 30.30 -4.65
N ALA A 330 4.16 31.30 -4.05
CA ALA A 330 4.06 31.62 -2.63
C ALA A 330 2.62 31.94 -2.14
N ASP A 331 1.60 31.74 -2.94
CA ASP A 331 0.17 31.74 -2.59
C ASP A 331 -0.25 30.34 -2.12
N TYR A 332 0.35 29.92 -0.99
CA TYR A 332 0.05 28.67 -0.33
C TYR A 332 -1.21 28.78 0.52
N ASP A 333 -2.35 28.59 -0.10
CA ASP A 333 -3.57 28.16 0.60
C ASP A 333 -3.70 26.64 0.68
N ASP A 334 -2.83 25.89 -0.01
CA ASP A 334 -2.85 24.43 -0.03
C ASP A 334 -2.28 23.82 1.27
N VAL A 335 -3.02 22.86 1.80
CA VAL A 335 -2.62 22.07 2.96
C VAL A 335 -1.70 20.95 2.49
N VAL A 336 -0.48 20.86 3.03
CA VAL A 336 0.45 19.75 2.81
C VAL A 336 0.34 18.73 3.94
N SER A 337 0.69 17.45 3.70
CA SER A 337 0.76 16.50 4.79
C SER A 337 1.86 16.87 5.79
N PHE A 338 1.62 16.60 7.08
CA PHE A 338 2.59 16.76 8.16
C PHE A 338 3.96 16.13 7.81
N TYR A 339 3.91 14.98 7.18
CA TYR A 339 5.10 14.17 6.83
C TYR A 339 5.79 14.62 5.54
N ASP A 340 5.17 15.54 4.77
CA ASP A 340 5.72 16.06 3.52
C ASP A 340 6.44 17.42 3.71
N CYS A 341 6.53 17.87 4.95
CA CYS A 341 7.30 19.05 5.28
C CYS A 341 8.79 18.75 5.34
N ASP A 342 9.65 19.58 4.74
CA ASP A 342 11.12 19.49 4.89
C ASP A 342 11.53 19.66 6.35
N GLN A 343 10.81 20.53 7.05
CA GLN A 343 10.85 20.69 8.50
C GLN A 343 9.42 20.51 9.02
N GLY A 344 9.15 19.37 9.63
CA GLY A 344 7.82 19.06 10.19
C GLY A 344 7.38 20.06 11.26
N PRO A 345 6.06 20.22 11.46
CA PRO A 345 5.56 20.99 12.60
C PRO A 345 6.06 20.44 13.92
N VAL A 346 6.29 21.33 14.90
CA VAL A 346 6.85 20.98 16.22
C VAL A 346 5.88 21.36 17.32
N PHE A 347 5.53 20.37 18.15
CA PHE A 347 4.73 20.56 19.39
C PHE A 347 5.63 20.45 20.61
N LEU A 348 5.69 21.47 21.45
CA LEU A 348 6.49 21.50 22.70
C LEU A 348 7.91 20.89 22.54
N HIS A 349 8.63 21.32 21.53
CA HIS A 349 10.00 20.89 21.20
C HIS A 349 10.14 19.49 20.55
N SER A 350 9.05 18.82 20.17
CA SER A 350 9.05 17.53 19.49
C SER A 350 8.31 17.60 18.16
N SER A 351 8.86 16.97 17.12
CA SER A 351 8.21 16.74 15.84
C SER A 351 7.49 15.37 15.79
N ASP A 352 7.54 14.57 16.85
CA ASP A 352 6.80 13.30 16.93
C ASP A 352 5.33 13.57 17.34
N PRO A 353 4.34 13.24 16.51
CA PRO A 353 2.92 13.35 16.87
C PRO A 353 2.50 12.61 18.15
N LYS A 354 3.26 11.57 18.55
CA LYS A 354 3.02 10.85 19.79
C LYS A 354 3.18 11.75 21.02
N ASP A 355 4.09 12.72 20.97
CA ASP A 355 4.28 13.68 22.05
C ASP A 355 3.07 14.60 22.21
N PHE A 356 2.41 14.97 21.13
CA PHE A 356 1.15 15.69 21.19
C PHE A 356 0.04 14.87 21.85
N LEU A 357 -0.08 13.57 21.46
CA LEU A 357 -1.03 12.67 22.10
C LEU A 357 -0.78 12.54 23.60
N GLN A 358 0.47 12.31 24.02
CA GLN A 358 0.81 12.06 25.43
C GLN A 358 0.82 13.31 26.28
N LYS A 359 1.39 14.42 25.78
CA LYS A 359 1.62 15.65 26.56
C LYS A 359 0.45 16.62 26.53
N TRP A 360 -0.48 16.44 25.58
CA TRP A 360 -1.65 17.28 25.46
C TRP A 360 -2.95 16.49 25.45
N VAL A 361 -3.18 15.67 24.43
CA VAL A 361 -4.49 15.02 24.24
C VAL A 361 -4.87 14.20 25.47
N TYR A 362 -4.05 13.24 25.87
CA TYR A 362 -4.37 12.38 27.03
C TYR A 362 -4.28 13.08 28.40
N GLN A 363 -3.62 14.23 28.47
CA GLN A 363 -3.59 15.06 29.68
C GLN A 363 -4.92 15.78 29.91
N TYR A 364 -5.59 16.20 28.84
CA TYR A 364 -6.81 17.02 28.89
C TYR A 364 -8.05 16.32 28.37
N LEU A 365 -7.94 15.05 27.96
CA LEU A 365 -9.03 14.21 27.52
C LEU A 365 -9.98 13.92 28.72
N LYS A 366 -11.27 14.15 28.51
CA LYS A 366 -12.31 13.80 29.48
C LYS A 366 -13.15 12.67 28.88
N TYR A 367 -13.26 11.58 29.62
CA TYR A 367 -14.16 10.52 29.20
C TYR A 367 -15.61 10.94 29.42
N PRO A 368 -16.47 11.01 28.39
CA PRO A 368 -17.87 11.37 28.54
C PRO A 368 -18.62 10.41 29.48
N ALA A 369 -19.41 10.94 30.40
CA ALA A 369 -20.10 10.13 31.42
C ALA A 369 -21.10 9.13 30.82
N GLU A 370 -21.73 9.49 29.70
CA GLU A 370 -22.65 8.63 28.95
C GLU A 370 -21.91 7.44 28.34
N ALA A 371 -20.77 7.69 27.66
CA ALA A 371 -19.94 6.64 27.11
C ALA A 371 -19.36 5.68 28.16
N VAL A 372 -19.01 6.21 29.35
CA VAL A 372 -18.60 5.38 30.51
C VAL A 372 -19.74 4.48 30.99
N ARG A 373 -20.95 5.03 31.12
CA ARG A 373 -22.14 4.29 31.56
C ARG A 373 -22.47 3.16 30.57
N ASP A 374 -22.37 3.44 29.28
CA ASP A 374 -22.77 2.53 28.23
C ASP A 374 -21.61 1.61 27.77
N GLY A 375 -20.43 1.74 28.42
CA GLY A 375 -19.26 0.88 28.15
C GLY A 375 -18.63 1.10 26.78
N VAL A 376 -18.90 2.25 26.12
CA VAL A 376 -18.40 2.56 24.79
C VAL A 376 -16.93 2.95 24.86
N GLN A 377 -16.08 2.26 24.11
CA GLN A 377 -14.63 2.52 24.00
C GLN A 377 -14.15 2.29 22.58
N GLY A 378 -13.03 2.91 22.20
CA GLY A 378 -12.47 2.78 20.84
C GLY A 378 -11.47 3.86 20.50
N LYS A 379 -11.12 3.94 19.22
CA LYS A 379 -10.21 4.95 18.67
C LYS A 379 -10.96 5.86 17.72
N VAL A 380 -10.99 7.14 18.04
CA VAL A 380 -11.50 8.20 17.16
C VAL A 380 -10.33 8.74 16.36
N MET A 381 -10.41 8.68 15.02
CA MET A 381 -9.41 9.28 14.15
C MET A 381 -9.78 10.73 13.89
N VAL A 382 -8.92 11.64 14.31
CA VAL A 382 -9.13 13.10 14.18
C VAL A 382 -8.11 13.66 13.22
N ASP A 383 -8.60 14.32 12.17
CA ASP A 383 -7.82 15.07 11.21
C ASP A 383 -7.87 16.56 11.53
N PHE A 384 -6.76 17.27 11.39
CA PHE A 384 -6.67 18.71 11.62
C PHE A 384 -5.52 19.35 10.84
N VAL A 385 -5.58 20.67 10.69
CA VAL A 385 -4.56 21.47 10.02
C VAL A 385 -3.80 22.33 11.01
N ILE A 386 -2.48 22.31 10.94
CA ILE A 386 -1.57 23.22 11.63
C ILE A 386 -1.31 24.39 10.69
N GLU A 387 -1.80 25.55 11.04
CA GLU A 387 -1.71 26.77 10.24
C GLU A 387 -0.30 27.37 10.22
N LYS A 388 -0.05 28.27 9.27
CA LYS A 388 1.24 29.00 9.13
C LYS A 388 1.59 29.83 10.39
N ASP A 389 0.61 30.18 11.22
CA ASP A 389 0.80 30.84 12.52
C ASP A 389 0.92 29.86 13.70
N GLY A 390 0.81 28.56 13.43
CA GLY A 390 0.91 27.47 14.40
C GLY A 390 -0.39 27.12 15.10
N LYS A 391 -1.52 27.79 14.83
CA LYS A 391 -2.81 27.40 15.35
C LYS A 391 -3.33 26.13 14.67
N ILE A 392 -4.23 25.42 15.34
CA ILE A 392 -4.99 24.31 14.76
C ILE A 392 -6.29 24.84 14.16
N SER A 393 -6.63 24.37 12.97
CA SER A 393 -7.88 24.60 12.26
C SER A 393 -8.42 23.31 11.63
N ASP A 394 -9.60 23.36 11.03
CA ASP A 394 -10.22 22.28 10.25
C ASP A 394 -10.25 20.92 10.99
N VAL A 395 -10.49 20.96 12.31
CA VAL A 395 -10.54 19.76 13.14
C VAL A 395 -11.81 18.98 12.85
N ARG A 396 -11.67 17.74 12.38
CA ARG A 396 -12.79 16.87 12.01
C ARG A 396 -12.52 15.41 12.36
N VAL A 397 -13.58 14.67 12.62
CA VAL A 397 -13.51 13.21 12.77
C VAL A 397 -13.55 12.57 11.38
N VAL A 398 -12.53 11.77 11.07
CA VAL A 398 -12.47 10.97 9.82
C VAL A 398 -12.92 9.53 10.04
N LYS A 399 -12.85 9.05 11.28
CA LYS A 399 -13.44 7.77 11.71
C LYS A 399 -13.87 7.89 13.17
N GLY A 400 -15.18 7.86 13.40
CA GLY A 400 -15.78 7.98 14.72
C GLY A 400 -16.01 6.64 15.41
N VAL A 401 -16.45 6.74 16.68
CA VAL A 401 -16.86 5.62 17.53
C VAL A 401 -18.28 5.85 18.06
N SER A 402 -18.53 7.01 18.64
CA SER A 402 -19.86 7.51 19.06
C SER A 402 -19.82 9.03 19.09
N ASP A 403 -21.00 9.66 19.02
CA ASP A 403 -21.12 11.12 18.96
C ASP A 403 -20.42 11.80 20.14
N GLU A 404 -20.50 11.21 21.34
CA GLU A 404 -19.92 11.77 22.57
C GLU A 404 -18.39 11.65 22.58
N LEU A 405 -17.85 10.50 22.16
CA LEU A 405 -16.39 10.29 22.06
C LEU A 405 -15.80 11.15 20.95
N ASP A 406 -16.50 11.26 19.83
CA ASP A 406 -16.11 12.05 18.69
C ASP A 406 -16.07 13.55 19.03
N ALA A 407 -17.11 14.06 19.70
CA ALA A 407 -17.17 15.44 20.18
C ALA A 407 -16.03 15.77 21.16
N GLU A 408 -15.74 14.87 22.09
CA GLU A 408 -14.64 15.08 23.06
C GLU A 408 -13.26 15.04 22.38
N ALA A 409 -13.06 14.13 21.41
CA ALA A 409 -11.82 14.07 20.64
C ALA A 409 -11.59 15.37 19.86
N VAL A 410 -12.63 15.89 19.20
CA VAL A 410 -12.58 17.19 18.51
C VAL A 410 -12.30 18.32 19.50
N ARG A 411 -12.98 18.34 20.65
CA ARG A 411 -12.78 19.37 21.67
C ARG A 411 -11.34 19.47 22.16
N VAL A 412 -10.74 18.32 22.53
CA VAL A 412 -9.39 18.30 23.11
C VAL A 412 -8.33 18.67 22.07
N VAL A 413 -8.50 18.24 20.83
CA VAL A 413 -7.58 18.59 19.73
C VAL A 413 -7.71 20.07 19.37
N SER A 414 -8.93 20.59 19.24
CA SER A 414 -9.16 22.00 18.91
C SER A 414 -8.61 22.97 19.98
N ALA A 415 -8.53 22.53 21.23
CA ALA A 415 -7.99 23.33 22.32
C ALA A 415 -6.46 23.34 22.39
N SER A 416 -5.76 22.74 21.44
CA SER A 416 -4.30 22.67 21.41
C SER A 416 -3.63 24.05 21.48
N PRO A 417 -2.54 24.21 22.25
CA PRO A 417 -1.69 25.38 22.13
C PRO A 417 -1.02 25.44 20.75
N LYS A 418 -0.41 26.58 20.45
CA LYS A 418 0.25 26.80 19.17
C LYS A 418 1.44 25.87 18.98
N TRP A 419 1.56 25.37 17.76
CA TRP A 419 2.68 24.63 17.23
C TRP A 419 3.69 25.57 16.55
N LYS A 420 4.92 25.12 16.43
CA LYS A 420 5.84 25.71 15.44
C LYS A 420 5.41 25.16 14.08
N PRO A 421 5.06 26.01 13.09
CA PRO A 421 4.53 25.53 11.79
C PRO A 421 5.57 24.76 10.99
N GLY A 422 5.09 23.85 10.14
CA GLY A 422 5.91 23.16 9.16
C GLY A 422 6.49 24.11 8.10
N ARG A 423 7.56 23.66 7.44
CA ARG A 423 8.18 24.38 6.34
C ARG A 423 8.44 23.48 5.14
N VAL A 424 8.25 24.06 3.96
CA VAL A 424 8.64 23.48 2.67
C VAL A 424 9.45 24.54 1.93
N ASN A 425 10.64 24.19 1.47
CA ASN A 425 11.57 25.13 0.82
C ASN A 425 11.82 26.41 1.65
N GLY A 426 11.91 26.27 2.97
CA GLY A 426 12.12 27.36 3.91
C GLY A 426 10.87 28.22 4.24
N ASN A 427 9.76 28.07 3.51
CA ASN A 427 8.52 28.81 3.72
C ASN A 427 7.58 28.06 4.67
N ARG A 428 6.88 28.83 5.55
CA ARG A 428 5.85 28.24 6.41
C ARG A 428 4.67 27.76 5.58
N VAL A 429 4.18 26.54 5.87
CA VAL A 429 3.04 25.92 5.18
C VAL A 429 1.94 25.56 6.17
N ARG A 430 0.72 25.37 5.65
CA ARG A 430 -0.38 24.71 6.33
C ARG A 430 -0.11 23.20 6.27
N ALA A 431 -0.15 22.50 7.39
CA ALA A 431 0.17 21.06 7.42
C ALA A 431 -0.96 20.24 8.05
N SER A 432 -1.49 19.25 7.35
CA SER A 432 -2.51 18.34 7.89
C SER A 432 -1.89 17.17 8.64
N LEU A 433 -2.53 16.78 9.74
CA LEU A 433 -2.15 15.64 10.55
C LEU A 433 -3.38 14.88 11.03
N THR A 434 -3.38 13.56 10.86
CA THR A 434 -4.41 12.67 11.41
C THR A 434 -3.83 11.90 12.59
N ILE A 435 -4.53 11.91 13.73
CA ILE A 435 -4.10 11.21 14.96
C ILE A 435 -5.19 10.29 15.51
N PRO A 436 -4.81 9.15 16.14
CA PRO A 436 -5.74 8.28 16.86
C PRO A 436 -5.91 8.75 18.31
N VAL A 437 -7.09 9.21 18.67
CA VAL A 437 -7.47 9.48 20.07
C VAL A 437 -8.12 8.23 20.64
N GLU A 438 -7.43 7.55 21.56
CA GLU A 438 -7.90 6.29 22.13
C GLU A 438 -8.67 6.53 23.43
N PHE A 439 -9.91 6.03 23.47
CA PHE A 439 -10.74 5.94 24.66
C PHE A 439 -10.77 4.51 25.17
N LYS A 440 -10.26 4.28 26.38
CA LYS A 440 -10.17 2.96 27.00
C LYS A 440 -10.70 3.01 28.43
N LEU A 441 -11.62 2.11 28.75
CA LEU A 441 -12.15 1.94 30.10
C LEU A 441 -11.21 1.03 30.92
N GLU A 442 -10.80 1.48 32.10
CA GLU A 442 -10.05 0.64 33.03
C GLU A 442 -10.95 -0.45 33.63
N LYS A 443 -10.47 -1.70 33.65
CA LYS A 443 -11.13 -2.78 34.38
C LYS A 443 -11.07 -2.47 35.89
N LYS A 444 -12.21 -2.44 36.59
CA LYS A 444 -12.26 -2.36 38.05
C LYS A 444 -11.36 -3.42 38.67
N GLY A 445 -10.19 -3.01 39.17
CA GLY A 445 -9.26 -3.89 39.88
C GLY A 445 -7.77 -3.67 39.63
N SER A 446 -7.36 -2.90 38.66
CA SER A 446 -5.95 -2.50 38.45
C SER A 446 -5.70 -1.13 39.12
N LYS A 447 -4.76 -1.08 40.04
CA LYS A 447 -4.30 0.21 40.61
C LYS A 447 -3.70 1.04 39.48
N PRO A 448 -4.00 2.36 39.38
CA PRO A 448 -3.42 3.21 38.33
C PRO A 448 -1.92 3.32 38.55
N SER A 449 -1.14 2.84 37.58
CA SER A 449 0.30 3.09 37.51
C SER A 449 0.57 4.39 36.75
N PHE A 450 0.16 5.52 37.27
CA PHE A 450 0.68 6.82 36.87
C PHE A 450 1.91 7.12 37.73
N GLY A 451 3.07 6.79 37.21
CA GLY A 451 4.34 7.20 37.79
C GLY A 451 4.57 8.71 37.59
N ILE A 452 3.99 9.54 38.46
CA ILE A 452 4.46 10.92 38.64
C ILE A 452 5.77 10.83 39.41
N LYS A 453 6.93 10.88 38.77
CA LYS A 453 8.17 11.28 39.42
C LYS A 453 8.18 12.82 39.47
N LYS A 454 7.95 13.36 40.67
CA LYS A 454 8.30 14.74 41.03
C LYS A 454 9.83 14.85 40.98
N TYR A 455 10.31 15.79 40.18
CA TYR A 455 11.49 16.59 40.45
C TYR A 455 11.24 18.03 39.98
#